data_c8ba8f1af70d6d0ba495a94fe64b3948
#
_entry.id   c8ba8f1af70d6d0ba495a94fe64b3948
#
_cell.length_a   1.000
_cell.length_b   1.000
_cell.length_c   1.000
_cell.angle_alpha   90.00
_cell.angle_beta   90.00
_cell.angle_gamma   90.00
#
_symmetry.space_group_name_H-M   'P 1'
#
loop_
_entity.id
_entity.type
_entity.pdbx_description
1 polymer ?
#
loop_
_entity_poly.entity_id
_entity_poly.type
_entity_poly.pdbx_seq_one_letter_code
_entity_poly.pdbx_strand_id
1 'polypeptide(L)'
;MREWEIAGIPKSSISVGLALYGRAWTVAYPDSMGVGVAALGPAPGGAFTEEPGYYGFFEICAGIKAGQLKRQFDRYARVPHASGQNIWVSYDDVESIRQKVRKAYTTQNPL
;
A
#
# COMPACT_ATOMS: atom_id res chain seq x y z
N MET A 1 9.13 7.18 -11.61
CA MET A 1 10.50 7.73 -11.71
C MET A 1 10.87 8.09 -13.16
N ARG A 2 10.78 7.14 -14.07
CA ARG A 2 11.17 7.38 -15.48
C ARG A 2 10.45 8.57 -16.13
N GLU A 3 9.19 8.77 -15.83
CA GLU A 3 8.41 9.90 -16.37
C GLU A 3 8.97 11.25 -15.92
N TRP A 4 9.43 11.34 -14.67
CA TRP A 4 10.07 12.55 -14.15
C TRP A 4 11.41 12.83 -14.83
N GLU A 5 12.18 11.77 -15.12
CA GLU A 5 13.43 11.88 -15.85
C GLU A 5 13.19 12.37 -17.27
N ILE A 6 12.19 11.81 -17.96
CA ILE A 6 11.77 12.24 -19.31
C ILE A 6 11.33 13.71 -19.29
N ALA A 7 10.68 14.15 -18.23
CA ALA A 7 10.27 15.55 -18.04
C ALA A 7 11.46 16.50 -17.73
N GLY A 8 12.67 15.98 -17.58
CA GLY A 8 13.88 16.78 -17.42
C GLY A 8 14.43 16.88 -16.00
N ILE A 9 13.88 16.10 -15.04
CA ILE A 9 14.40 16.09 -13.68
C ILE A 9 15.58 15.11 -13.57
N PRO A 10 16.77 15.58 -13.12
CA PRO A 10 17.92 14.71 -12.96
C PRO A 10 17.65 13.63 -11.88
N LYS A 11 18.14 12.40 -12.11
CA LYS A 11 17.99 11.28 -11.18
C LYS A 11 18.45 11.63 -9.76
N SER A 12 19.53 12.39 -9.65
CA SER A 12 20.08 12.83 -8.37
C SER A 12 19.13 13.72 -7.54
N SER A 13 18.13 14.30 -8.17
CA SER A 13 17.13 15.16 -7.52
C SER A 13 15.83 14.44 -7.19
N ILE A 14 15.75 13.13 -7.47
CA ILE A 14 14.55 12.32 -7.22
C ILE A 14 14.75 11.49 -5.97
N SER A 15 13.87 11.66 -4.98
CA SER A 15 13.82 10.83 -3.78
C SER A 15 12.56 9.98 -3.80
N VAL A 16 12.71 8.70 -3.52
CA VAL A 16 11.60 7.75 -3.45
C VAL A 16 11.13 7.64 -2.00
N GLY A 17 9.88 8.03 -1.75
CA GLY A 17 9.26 7.87 -0.45
C GLY A 17 8.72 6.45 -0.26
N LEU A 18 8.98 5.87 0.91
CA LEU A 18 8.44 4.57 1.32
C LEU A 18 7.55 4.76 2.53
N ALA A 19 6.31 4.32 2.44
CA ALA A 19 5.33 4.49 3.50
C ALA A 19 5.28 3.27 4.41
N LEU A 20 5.29 3.49 5.73
CA LEU A 20 5.09 2.45 6.74
C LEU A 20 3.66 2.45 7.28
N TYR A 21 2.73 2.89 6.46
CA TYR A 21 1.30 2.96 6.78
C TYR A 21 0.47 2.55 5.56
N GLY A 22 -0.82 2.30 5.80
CA GLY A 22 -1.79 2.03 4.75
C GLY A 22 -2.93 3.02 4.77
N ARG A 23 -3.62 3.12 3.63
CA ARG A 23 -4.88 3.86 3.49
C ARG A 23 -6.02 2.86 3.46
N ALA A 24 -6.96 3.01 4.39
CA ALA A 24 -8.04 2.08 4.62
C ALA A 24 -9.40 2.69 4.31
N TRP A 25 -10.25 1.89 3.69
CA TRP A 25 -11.57 2.29 3.22
C TRP A 25 -12.62 1.31 3.71
N THR A 26 -13.80 1.84 4.05
CA THR A 26 -14.99 1.01 4.22
C THR A 26 -15.57 0.72 2.85
N VAL A 27 -15.80 -0.56 2.53
CA VAL A 27 -16.31 -0.97 1.22
C VAL A 27 -17.81 -1.17 1.22
N ALA A 28 -18.44 -0.84 0.08
CA ALA A 28 -19.88 -0.94 -0.09
C ALA A 28 -20.34 -2.41 -0.20
N TYR A 29 -19.53 -3.26 -0.82
CA TYR A 29 -19.85 -4.66 -1.11
C TYR A 29 -18.76 -5.58 -0.56
N PRO A 30 -18.94 -6.15 0.66
CA PRO A 30 -17.93 -6.97 1.30
C PRO A 30 -17.49 -8.21 0.50
N ASP A 31 -18.35 -8.70 -0.36
CA ASP A 31 -18.08 -9.88 -1.19
C ASP A 31 -17.21 -9.57 -2.42
N SER A 32 -16.98 -8.30 -2.70
CA SER A 32 -16.22 -7.82 -3.86
C SER A 32 -15.00 -7.00 -3.40
N MET A 33 -13.95 -7.69 -2.97
CA MET A 33 -12.79 -7.11 -2.30
C MET A 33 -11.57 -6.91 -3.21
N GLY A 34 -11.78 -6.85 -4.53
CA GLY A 34 -10.68 -6.62 -5.49
C GLY A 34 -10.26 -5.15 -5.58
N VAL A 35 -9.22 -4.91 -6.38
CA VAL A 35 -8.83 -3.55 -6.76
C VAL A 35 -9.95 -2.88 -7.54
N GLY A 36 -10.26 -1.64 -7.22
CA GLY A 36 -11.36 -0.89 -7.85
C GLY A 36 -12.72 -1.09 -7.18
N VAL A 37 -12.78 -1.77 -6.05
CA VAL A 37 -14.02 -1.94 -5.27
C VAL A 37 -14.60 -0.58 -4.84
N ALA A 38 -15.92 -0.46 -4.84
CA ALA A 38 -16.59 0.77 -4.43
C ALA A 38 -16.43 1.02 -2.92
N ALA A 39 -15.97 2.20 -2.56
CA ALA A 39 -15.79 2.62 -1.17
C ALA A 39 -16.92 3.56 -0.74
N LEU A 40 -17.33 3.42 0.52
CA LEU A 40 -18.30 4.33 1.16
C LEU A 40 -17.60 5.53 1.80
N GLY A 41 -16.36 5.37 2.22
CA GLY A 41 -15.59 6.40 2.91
C GLY A 41 -14.38 5.81 3.61
N PRO A 42 -13.62 6.63 4.37
CA PRO A 42 -12.50 6.13 5.16
C PRO A 42 -12.97 5.07 6.16
N ALA A 43 -12.14 4.05 6.37
CA ALA A 43 -12.39 3.08 7.43
C ALA A 43 -12.27 3.75 8.81
N PRO A 44 -12.89 3.19 9.87
CA PRO A 44 -12.64 3.64 11.24
C PRO A 44 -11.14 3.56 11.55
N GLY A 45 -10.65 4.46 12.39
CA GLY A 45 -9.25 4.47 12.80
C GLY A 45 -8.79 3.16 13.43
N GLY A 46 -7.53 2.81 13.25
CA GLY A 46 -6.93 1.65 13.88
C GLY A 46 -6.86 1.79 15.41
N ALA A 47 -6.67 0.67 16.11
CA ALA A 47 -6.65 0.63 17.58
C ALA A 47 -5.55 1.52 18.21
N PHE A 48 -4.49 1.78 17.50
CA PHE A 48 -3.36 2.58 18.00
C PHE A 48 -3.23 3.93 17.29
N THR A 49 -3.41 3.97 15.98
CA THR A 49 -3.31 5.21 15.20
C THR A 49 -4.54 6.10 15.33
N GLU A 50 -5.71 5.51 15.58
CA GLU A 50 -6.98 6.18 15.86
C GLU A 50 -7.45 7.19 14.79
N GLU A 51 -6.73 7.33 13.70
CA GLU A 51 -7.08 8.23 12.60
C GLU A 51 -7.91 7.51 11.54
N PRO A 52 -9.12 7.99 11.20
CA PRO A 52 -9.92 7.38 10.15
C PRO A 52 -9.18 7.27 8.81
N GLY A 53 -9.26 6.09 8.20
CA GLY A 53 -8.60 5.83 6.92
C GLY A 53 -7.09 5.64 7.00
N TYR A 54 -6.51 5.61 8.18
CA TYR A 54 -5.08 5.46 8.39
C TYR A 54 -4.79 4.26 9.29
N TYR A 55 -3.95 3.34 8.79
CA TYR A 55 -3.50 2.18 9.56
C TYR A 55 -1.98 2.12 9.52
N GLY A 56 -1.34 1.98 10.66
CA GLY A 56 0.08 1.68 10.73
C GLY A 56 0.35 0.28 10.17
N PHE A 57 1.54 0.07 9.61
CA PHE A 57 1.91 -1.25 9.07
C PHE A 57 1.75 -2.36 10.12
N PHE A 58 2.13 -2.09 11.37
CA PHE A 58 2.00 -3.07 12.46
C PHE A 58 0.54 -3.43 12.76
N GLU A 59 -0.40 -2.49 12.60
CA GLU A 59 -1.84 -2.76 12.77
C GLU A 59 -2.38 -3.66 11.67
N ILE A 60 -1.93 -3.44 10.43
CA ILE A 60 -2.30 -4.29 9.28
C ILE A 60 -1.76 -5.71 9.49
N CYS A 61 -0.51 -5.83 9.90
CA CYS A 61 0.11 -7.13 10.20
C CYS A 61 -0.64 -7.87 11.33
N ALA A 62 -1.02 -7.16 12.38
CA ALA A 62 -1.81 -7.73 13.47
C ALA A 62 -3.18 -8.22 12.99
N GLY A 63 -3.85 -7.47 12.15
CA GLY A 63 -5.13 -7.85 11.55
C GLY A 63 -5.03 -9.09 10.66
N ILE A 64 -3.97 -9.21 9.87
CA ILE A 64 -3.70 -10.38 9.03
C ILE A 64 -3.41 -11.60 9.92
N LYS A 65 -2.58 -11.44 10.92
CA LYS A 65 -2.19 -12.51 11.85
C LYS A 65 -3.38 -13.04 12.66
N ALA A 66 -4.29 -12.15 13.04
CA ALA A 66 -5.52 -12.49 13.75
C ALA A 66 -6.61 -13.10 12.83
N GLY A 67 -6.41 -13.16 11.53
CA GLY A 67 -7.38 -13.64 10.56
C GLY A 67 -8.51 -12.66 10.24
N GLN A 68 -8.42 -11.42 10.69
CA GLN A 68 -9.40 -10.37 10.41
C GLN A 68 -9.26 -9.79 9.01
N LEU A 69 -8.05 -9.73 8.50
CA LEU A 69 -7.71 -9.26 7.17
C LEU A 69 -7.00 -10.36 6.39
N LYS A 70 -7.30 -10.45 5.10
CA LYS A 70 -6.62 -11.38 4.19
C LYS A 70 -5.75 -10.58 3.23
N ARG A 71 -4.45 -10.88 3.22
CA ARG A 71 -3.49 -10.28 2.29
C ARG A 71 -3.70 -10.82 0.88
N GLN A 72 -3.69 -9.92 -0.08
CA GLN A 72 -3.58 -10.23 -1.50
C GLN A 72 -2.47 -9.38 -2.10
N PHE A 73 -1.82 -9.88 -3.14
CA PHE A 73 -0.75 -9.16 -3.83
C PHE A 73 -1.17 -8.92 -5.28
N ASP A 74 -1.24 -7.65 -5.65
CA ASP A 74 -1.51 -7.28 -7.04
C ASP A 74 -0.22 -7.43 -7.84
N ARG A 75 -0.20 -8.42 -8.72
CA ARG A 75 0.99 -8.74 -9.52
C ARG A 75 1.31 -7.71 -10.59
N TYR A 76 0.31 -6.98 -11.03
CA TYR A 76 0.48 -5.93 -12.02
C TYR A 76 1.08 -4.67 -11.38
N ALA A 77 0.45 -4.17 -10.34
CA ALA A 77 0.95 -3.01 -9.59
C ALA A 77 2.13 -3.33 -8.67
N ARG A 78 2.33 -4.62 -8.35
CA ARG A 78 3.38 -5.14 -7.44
C ARG A 78 3.30 -4.56 -6.04
N VAL A 79 2.08 -4.43 -5.55
CA VAL A 79 1.79 -3.94 -4.21
C VAL A 79 0.74 -4.82 -3.53
N PRO A 80 0.79 -4.96 -2.20
CA PRO A 80 -0.21 -5.67 -1.46
C PRO A 80 -1.42 -4.80 -1.15
N HIS A 81 -2.54 -5.47 -0.96
CA HIS A 81 -3.69 -4.94 -0.25
C HIS A 81 -4.23 -6.02 0.69
N ALA A 82 -4.97 -5.61 1.69
CA ALA A 82 -5.61 -6.54 2.60
C ALA A 82 -7.07 -6.16 2.78
N SER A 83 -7.93 -7.15 2.97
CA SER A 83 -9.35 -6.93 3.10
C SER A 83 -10.01 -7.90 4.06
N GLY A 84 -11.07 -7.47 4.66
CA GLY A 84 -11.89 -8.23 5.60
C GLY A 84 -12.77 -7.30 6.42
N GLN A 85 -13.88 -7.80 6.96
CA GLN A 85 -14.78 -7.04 7.84
C GLN A 85 -15.22 -5.69 7.27
N ASN A 86 -15.56 -5.64 5.99
CA ASN A 86 -15.95 -4.43 5.25
C ASN A 86 -14.84 -3.39 5.10
N ILE A 87 -13.59 -3.76 5.36
CA ILE A 87 -12.42 -2.88 5.24
C ILE A 87 -11.54 -3.37 4.10
N TRP A 88 -11.03 -2.43 3.34
CA TRP A 88 -10.03 -2.64 2.31
C TRP A 88 -8.89 -1.65 2.56
N VAL A 89 -7.67 -2.14 2.64
CA VAL A 89 -6.49 -1.31 2.92
C VAL A 89 -5.41 -1.56 1.88
N SER A 90 -4.88 -0.47 1.32
CA SER A 90 -3.69 -0.49 0.47
C SER A 90 -2.47 -0.09 1.30
N TYR A 91 -1.36 -0.80 1.12
CA TYR A 91 -0.16 -0.56 1.91
C TYR A 91 1.07 -1.09 1.21
N ASP A 92 2.22 -0.83 1.76
CA ASP A 92 3.47 -1.49 1.36
C ASP A 92 3.91 -2.49 2.43
N ASP A 93 4.41 -3.63 2.00
CA ASP A 93 5.01 -4.63 2.89
C ASP A 93 6.48 -4.89 2.53
N VAL A 94 7.09 -5.86 3.18
CA VAL A 94 8.50 -6.21 2.93
C VAL A 94 8.73 -6.55 1.46
N GLU A 95 7.81 -7.27 0.84
CA GLU A 95 7.93 -7.68 -0.56
C GLU A 95 7.88 -6.48 -1.52
N SER A 96 6.87 -5.62 -1.38
CA SER A 96 6.72 -4.47 -2.26
C SER A 96 7.82 -3.42 -2.04
N ILE A 97 8.20 -3.16 -0.79
CA ILE A 97 9.32 -2.26 -0.46
C ILE A 97 10.63 -2.78 -1.06
N ARG A 98 10.90 -4.08 -0.95
CA ARG A 98 12.09 -4.69 -1.54
C ARG A 98 12.12 -4.47 -3.06
N GLN A 99 10.99 -4.63 -3.74
CA GLN A 99 10.90 -4.37 -5.18
C GLN A 99 11.11 -2.90 -5.51
N LYS A 100 10.54 -1.99 -4.73
CA LYS A 100 10.72 -0.54 -4.92
C LYS A 100 12.17 -0.11 -4.73
N VAL A 101 12.83 -0.59 -3.68
CA VAL A 101 14.24 -0.30 -3.40
C VAL A 101 15.13 -0.84 -4.52
N ARG A 102 14.89 -2.07 -4.96
CA ARG A 102 15.63 -2.68 -6.07
C ARG A 102 15.50 -1.86 -7.35
N LYS A 103 14.29 -1.43 -7.68
CA LYS A 103 14.02 -0.61 -8.85
C LYS A 103 14.73 0.74 -8.77
N ALA A 104 14.64 1.42 -7.63
CA ALA A 104 15.30 2.69 -7.41
C ALA A 104 16.83 2.57 -7.54
N TYR A 105 17.42 1.55 -6.90
CA TYR A 105 18.85 1.28 -6.97
C TYR A 105 19.31 1.00 -8.41
N THR A 106 18.61 0.12 -9.13
CA THR A 106 18.94 -0.24 -10.51
C THR A 106 18.83 0.97 -11.45
N THR A 107 17.88 1.86 -11.20
CA THR A 107 17.68 3.06 -12.01
C THR A 107 18.81 4.08 -11.78
N GLN A 108 19.27 4.23 -10.55
CA GLN A 108 20.36 5.16 -10.21
C GLN A 108 21.76 4.63 -10.58
N ASN A 109 21.94 3.32 -10.50
CA ASN A 109 23.22 2.66 -10.76
C ASN A 109 23.02 1.56 -11.82
N PRO A 110 22.72 1.92 -13.07
CA PRO A 110 22.62 0.93 -14.12
C PRO A 110 23.99 0.30 -14.36
N LEU A 111 24.04 -1.02 -14.28
CA LEU A 111 25.23 -1.79 -14.67
C LEU A 111 25.28 -1.96 -16.18
#